data_3b16b37ad83bdfff40be9b76f4ebaf7d
#
_entry.id   3b16b37ad83bdfff40be9b76f4ebaf7d
#
_cell.length_a   1.000
_cell.length_b   1.000
_cell.length_c   1.000
_cell.angle_alpha   90.00
_cell.angle_beta   90.00
_cell.angle_gamma   90.00
#
_symmetry.space_group_name_H-M   'P 1'
#
loop_
_entity.id
_entity.type
_entity.pdbx_description
1 polymer ?
#
loop_
_entity_poly.entity_id
_entity_poly.type
_entity_poly.pdbx_seq_one_letter_code
_entity_poly.pdbx_strand_id
1 'polypeptide(L)'
;MYSENRPWGSFHVLDEGKGFKVKRIVVTPGGRLSLQSHKHRGEHWTVVTGVATVTVGDKVQDLSRSQHIDIPKGDKHRLENHTDGMVEIIEVQFGDYLGEDDIIRYDDVYNRT
;
A
#
# COMPACT_ATOMS: atom_id res chain seq x y z
N MET A 1 -19.19 -2.52 0.06
CA MET A 1 -17.73 -2.45 0.04
C MET A 1 -17.22 -2.36 -1.39
N TYR A 2 -16.09 -1.72 -1.59
CA TYR A 2 -15.56 -1.48 -2.90
C TYR A 2 -14.28 -2.27 -3.12
N SER A 3 -14.17 -2.97 -4.24
CA SER A 3 -12.98 -3.75 -4.60
C SER A 3 -12.54 -3.40 -6.01
N GLU A 4 -11.24 -3.48 -6.26
CA GLU A 4 -10.67 -3.16 -7.56
C GLU A 4 -9.48 -4.07 -7.85
N ASN A 5 -9.42 -4.61 -9.07
CA ASN A 5 -8.29 -5.38 -9.56
C ASN A 5 -7.25 -4.43 -10.14
N ARG A 6 -5.98 -4.75 -9.91
CA ARG A 6 -4.82 -4.01 -10.39
C ARG A 6 -3.82 -4.97 -11.02
N PRO A 7 -2.86 -4.48 -11.83
CA PRO A 7 -1.86 -5.37 -12.43
C PRO A 7 -1.05 -6.19 -11.43
N TRP A 8 -0.88 -5.68 -10.20
CA TRP A 8 -0.10 -6.31 -9.13
C TRP A 8 -0.95 -7.13 -8.15
N GLY A 9 -2.27 -7.14 -8.29
CA GLY A 9 -3.16 -7.84 -7.37
C GLY A 9 -4.51 -7.16 -7.25
N SER A 10 -4.92 -6.82 -6.04
CA SER A 10 -6.21 -6.18 -5.81
C SER A 10 -6.20 -5.37 -4.52
N PHE A 11 -7.17 -4.46 -4.39
CA PHE A 11 -7.44 -3.85 -3.10
C PHE A 11 -8.95 -3.85 -2.82
N HIS A 12 -9.27 -3.83 -1.54
CA HIS A 12 -10.65 -3.90 -1.06
C HIS A 12 -10.85 -2.86 0.04
N VAL A 13 -11.78 -1.94 -0.17
CA VAL A 13 -12.14 -0.96 0.86
C VAL A 13 -13.03 -1.65 1.86
N LEU A 14 -12.57 -1.76 3.11
CA LEU A 14 -13.28 -2.49 4.16
C LEU A 14 -14.17 -1.56 4.98
N ASP A 15 -13.72 -0.34 5.20
CA ASP A 15 -14.46 0.64 5.97
C ASP A 15 -13.90 2.03 5.68
N GLU A 16 -14.73 3.05 5.87
CA GLU A 16 -14.28 4.43 5.76
C GLU A 16 -15.20 5.34 6.56
N GLY A 17 -14.61 6.40 7.08
CA GLY A 17 -15.34 7.37 7.85
C GLY A 17 -14.64 8.71 7.78
N LYS A 18 -14.98 9.61 8.69
CA LYS A 18 -14.36 10.92 8.72
C LYS A 18 -12.90 10.78 9.15
N GLY A 19 -11.99 11.16 8.25
CA GLY A 19 -10.56 11.17 8.54
C GLY A 19 -9.85 9.84 8.43
N PHE A 20 -10.54 8.76 8.03
CA PHE A 20 -9.88 7.46 7.86
C PHE A 20 -10.50 6.61 6.75
N LYS A 21 -9.69 5.71 6.22
CA LYS A 21 -10.12 4.65 5.30
C LYS A 21 -9.30 3.41 5.59
N VAL A 22 -9.95 2.24 5.58
CA VAL A 22 -9.29 0.95 5.81
C VAL A 22 -9.39 0.12 4.54
N LYS A 23 -8.24 -0.42 4.10
CA LYS A 23 -8.17 -1.29 2.93
C LYS A 23 -7.46 -2.58 3.27
N ARG A 24 -7.86 -3.66 2.59
CA ARG A 24 -7.06 -4.87 2.46
C ARG A 24 -6.41 -4.83 1.08
N ILE A 25 -5.08 -4.95 1.04
CA ILE A 25 -4.32 -4.97 -0.20
C ILE A 25 -3.73 -6.36 -0.38
N VAL A 26 -3.95 -6.96 -1.55
CA VAL A 26 -3.48 -8.29 -1.89
C VAL A 26 -2.51 -8.15 -3.05
N VAL A 27 -1.28 -8.65 -2.86
CA VAL A 27 -0.24 -8.57 -3.89
C VAL A 27 0.12 -9.99 -4.33
N THR A 28 -0.03 -10.27 -5.62
CA THR A 28 0.28 -11.57 -6.19
C THR A 28 1.80 -11.78 -6.24
N PRO A 29 2.28 -13.04 -6.36
CA PRO A 29 3.72 -13.30 -6.50
C PRO A 29 4.35 -12.47 -7.61
N GLY A 30 5.43 -11.76 -7.28
CA GLY A 30 6.11 -10.87 -8.21
C GLY A 30 5.45 -9.51 -8.41
N GLY A 31 4.30 -9.27 -7.76
CA GLY A 31 3.61 -7.98 -7.87
C GLY A 31 4.39 -6.85 -7.24
N ARG A 32 4.27 -5.67 -7.82
CA ARG A 32 5.05 -4.51 -7.39
C ARG A 32 4.24 -3.25 -7.64
N LEU A 33 3.88 -2.57 -6.56
CA LEU A 33 3.19 -1.30 -6.67
C LEU A 33 4.17 -0.20 -7.10
N SER A 34 3.65 0.92 -7.56
CA SER A 34 4.49 2.06 -7.91
C SER A 34 5.19 2.63 -6.68
N LEU A 35 6.34 3.25 -6.88
CA LEU A 35 6.92 4.14 -5.88
C LEU A 35 6.08 5.41 -5.91
N GLN A 36 5.45 5.74 -4.80
CA GLN A 36 4.41 6.77 -4.77
C GLN A 36 4.45 7.58 -3.48
N SER A 37 3.80 8.74 -3.51
CA SER A 37 3.56 9.53 -2.31
C SER A 37 2.15 10.11 -2.34
N HIS A 38 1.66 10.51 -1.16
CA HIS A 38 0.35 11.13 -0.99
C HIS A 38 0.50 12.44 -0.24
N LYS A 39 -0.12 13.50 -0.76
CA LYS A 39 0.00 14.83 -0.19
C LYS A 39 -0.88 15.03 1.05
N HIS A 40 -2.04 14.36 1.09
CA HIS A 40 -3.08 14.64 2.08
C HIS A 40 -3.29 13.55 3.11
N ARG A 41 -2.54 12.43 3.04
CA ARG A 41 -2.73 11.32 3.97
C ARG A 41 -1.43 10.67 4.41
N GLY A 42 -1.43 10.15 5.64
CA GLY A 42 -0.45 9.16 6.12
C GLY A 42 -1.10 7.79 6.09
N GLU A 43 -0.29 6.73 6.24
CA GLU A 43 -0.77 5.35 6.19
C GLU A 43 -0.10 4.51 7.27
N HIS A 44 -0.82 3.50 7.73
CA HIS A 44 -0.29 2.47 8.62
C HIS A 44 -0.57 1.12 7.98
N TRP A 45 0.47 0.32 7.78
CA TRP A 45 0.36 -0.99 7.17
C TRP A 45 0.69 -2.09 8.17
N THR A 46 -0.18 -3.11 8.24
CA THR A 46 0.07 -4.31 9.02
C THR A 46 0.05 -5.51 8.09
N VAL A 47 1.09 -6.34 8.15
CA VAL A 47 1.15 -7.56 7.32
C VAL A 47 0.31 -8.64 7.95
N VAL A 48 -0.56 -9.25 7.15
CA VAL A 48 -1.46 -10.33 7.58
C VAL A 48 -0.98 -11.67 7.03
N THR A 49 -0.53 -11.68 5.77
CA THR A 49 -0.13 -12.91 5.07
C THR A 49 1.15 -12.65 4.29
N GLY A 50 2.07 -13.60 4.34
CA GLY A 50 3.29 -13.56 3.54
C GLY A 50 4.36 -12.65 4.06
N VAL A 51 5.32 -12.33 3.20
CA VAL A 51 6.42 -11.41 3.50
C VAL A 51 6.35 -10.25 2.53
N ALA A 52 6.09 -9.05 3.05
CA ALA A 52 5.99 -7.84 2.27
C ALA A 52 7.32 -7.10 2.27
N THR A 53 7.83 -6.76 1.08
CA THR A 53 8.98 -5.88 0.96
C THR A 53 8.46 -4.45 0.86
N VAL A 54 8.81 -3.63 1.85
CA VAL A 54 8.32 -2.26 1.92
C VAL A 54 9.46 -1.27 1.82
N THR A 55 9.24 -0.21 1.05
CA THR A 55 10.16 0.92 0.94
C THR A 55 9.46 2.13 1.50
N VAL A 56 10.12 2.82 2.44
CA VAL A 56 9.66 4.11 2.96
C VAL A 56 10.85 5.06 2.96
N GLY A 57 10.77 6.11 2.16
CA GLY A 57 11.92 6.99 1.94
C GLY A 57 13.07 6.20 1.32
N ASP A 58 14.21 6.19 1.98
CA ASP A 58 15.41 5.46 1.52
C ASP A 58 15.54 4.08 2.15
N LYS A 59 14.61 3.69 3.02
CA LYS A 59 14.71 2.46 3.79
C LYS A 59 13.87 1.36 3.17
N VAL A 60 14.49 0.20 2.92
CA VAL A 60 13.82 -1.00 2.41
C VAL A 60 13.91 -2.09 3.46
N GLN A 61 12.81 -2.75 3.76
CA GLN A 61 12.80 -3.84 4.73
C GLN A 61 11.70 -4.85 4.40
N ASP A 62 11.90 -6.08 4.87
CA ASP A 62 10.91 -7.14 4.75
C ASP A 62 10.13 -7.24 6.05
N LEU A 63 8.81 -7.27 5.93
CA LEU A 63 7.90 -7.41 7.06
C LEU A 63 7.11 -8.70 6.93
N SER A 64 7.04 -9.44 8.03
CA SER A 64 6.27 -10.69 8.14
C SER A 64 4.97 -10.45 8.90
N ARG A 65 4.17 -11.49 9.04
CA ARG A 65 2.88 -11.43 9.73
C ARG A 65 2.97 -10.72 11.08
N SER A 66 2.03 -9.84 11.34
CA SER A 66 1.89 -8.98 12.51
C SER A 66 2.87 -7.81 12.60
N GLN A 67 3.88 -7.77 11.76
CA GLN A 67 4.75 -6.60 11.68
C GLN A 67 4.06 -5.47 10.95
N HIS A 68 4.43 -4.24 11.24
CA HIS A 68 3.75 -3.06 10.74
C HIS A 68 4.72 -1.92 10.50
N ILE A 69 4.27 -0.91 9.78
CA ILE A 69 5.06 0.29 9.49
C ILE A 69 4.13 1.48 9.33
N ASP A 70 4.56 2.64 9.81
CA ASP A 70 3.89 3.91 9.56
C ASP A 70 4.54 4.60 8.38
N ILE A 71 3.71 5.19 7.53
CA ILE A 71 4.16 5.97 6.37
C ILE A 71 3.66 7.39 6.56
N PRO A 72 4.56 8.31 6.92
CA PRO A 72 4.17 9.71 7.10
C PRO A 72 3.67 10.34 5.79
N LYS A 73 2.81 11.34 5.94
CA LYS A 73 2.33 12.14 4.81
C LYS A 73 3.52 12.69 4.02
N GLY A 74 3.49 12.51 2.71
CA GLY A 74 4.51 13.02 1.81
C GLY A 74 5.68 12.09 1.57
N ASP A 75 5.89 11.07 2.38
CA ASP A 75 7.00 10.14 2.18
C ASP A 75 6.77 9.24 0.99
N LYS A 76 7.80 9.04 0.19
CA LYS A 76 7.77 8.06 -0.89
C LYS A 76 7.75 6.66 -0.32
N HIS A 77 6.90 5.80 -0.87
CA HIS A 77 6.77 4.43 -0.39
C HIS A 77 6.37 3.48 -1.50
N ARG A 78 6.64 2.19 -1.29
CA ARG A 78 6.34 1.12 -2.24
C ARG A 78 6.15 -0.19 -1.51
N LEU A 79 5.20 -0.99 -1.99
CA LEU A 79 4.92 -2.35 -1.53
C LEU A 79 5.26 -3.31 -2.65
N GLU A 80 6.03 -4.36 -2.34
CA GLU A 80 6.44 -5.38 -3.29
C GLU A 80 6.30 -6.78 -2.71
N ASN A 81 6.05 -7.75 -3.58
CA ASN A 81 6.02 -9.17 -3.21
C ASN A 81 7.08 -9.93 -4.02
N HIS A 82 8.20 -10.23 -3.38
CA HIS A 82 9.29 -11.00 -3.97
C HIS A 82 9.21 -12.49 -3.66
N THR A 83 8.05 -12.98 -3.20
CA THR A 83 7.87 -14.38 -2.81
C THR A 83 7.02 -15.14 -3.83
N ASP A 84 6.92 -16.45 -3.64
CA ASP A 84 6.09 -17.32 -4.46
C ASP A 84 4.64 -17.39 -3.97
N GLY A 85 4.37 -16.84 -2.80
CA GLY A 85 3.03 -16.83 -2.21
C GLY A 85 2.38 -15.46 -2.30
N MET A 86 1.16 -15.37 -1.79
CA MET A 86 0.43 -14.12 -1.72
C MET A 86 0.94 -13.26 -0.57
N VAL A 87 0.85 -11.95 -0.73
CA VAL A 87 1.08 -10.98 0.35
C VAL A 87 -0.23 -10.24 0.57
N GLU A 88 -0.63 -10.12 1.84
CA GLU A 88 -1.79 -9.32 2.21
C GLU A 88 -1.43 -8.39 3.34
N ILE A 89 -1.85 -7.13 3.21
CA ILE A 89 -1.71 -6.15 4.27
C ILE A 89 -3.06 -5.50 4.56
N ILE A 90 -3.21 -5.01 5.78
CA ILE A 90 -4.29 -4.10 6.16
C ILE A 90 -3.68 -2.72 6.24
N GLU A 91 -4.26 -1.81 5.47
CA GLU A 91 -3.82 -0.42 5.39
C GLU A 91 -4.86 0.47 6.04
N VAL A 92 -4.44 1.31 6.96
CA VAL A 92 -5.29 2.37 7.50
C VAL A 92 -4.75 3.70 6.99
N GLN A 93 -5.58 4.45 6.30
CA GLN A 93 -5.25 5.79 5.81
C GLN A 93 -5.82 6.82 6.76
N PHE A 94 -5.05 7.85 7.05
CA PHE A 94 -5.44 8.96 7.92
C PHE A 94 -5.26 10.29 7.19
N GLY A 95 -6.28 11.10 7.12
CA GLY A 95 -6.16 12.41 6.48
C GLY A 95 -7.49 13.08 6.27
N ASP A 96 -7.43 14.34 5.85
CA ASP A 96 -8.62 15.14 5.58
C ASP A 96 -9.19 14.86 4.20
N TYR A 97 -8.38 14.37 3.29
CA TYR A 97 -8.80 13.99 1.96
C TYR A 97 -8.20 12.63 1.60
N LEU A 98 -9.06 11.67 1.28
CA LEU A 98 -8.66 10.27 1.05
C LEU A 98 -9.03 9.78 -0.36
N GLY A 99 -9.18 10.70 -1.32
CA GLY A 99 -9.45 10.34 -2.71
C GLY A 99 -8.28 9.60 -3.37
N GLU A 100 -8.58 8.69 -4.27
CA GLU A 100 -7.57 7.90 -4.97
C GLU A 100 -6.74 8.72 -5.94
N ASP A 101 -7.15 9.94 -6.25
CA ASP A 101 -6.40 10.88 -7.10
C ASP A 101 -5.29 11.62 -6.34
N ASP A 102 -5.23 11.49 -5.01
CA ASP A 102 -4.11 12.02 -4.21
C ASP A 102 -2.92 11.08 -4.29
N ILE A 103 -2.27 11.03 -5.44
CA ILE A 103 -1.13 10.16 -5.68
C ILE A 103 -0.16 10.78 -6.67
N ILE A 104 1.13 10.69 -6.35
CA ILE A 104 2.21 10.99 -7.28
C ILE A 104 2.97 9.68 -7.46
N ARG A 105 3.07 9.21 -8.70
CA ARG A 105 3.84 8.00 -9.02
C ARG A 105 5.19 8.39 -9.57
N TYR A 106 6.25 7.89 -8.96
CA TYR A 106 7.64 8.19 -9.35
C TYR A 106 8.22 7.10 -10.24
N ASP A 107 7.79 5.85 -10.02
CA ASP A 107 8.26 4.69 -10.75
C ASP A 107 7.13 3.66 -10.74
N ASP A 108 6.69 3.24 -11.92
CA ASP A 108 5.60 2.27 -12.04
C ASP A 108 5.95 1.30 -13.16
N VAL A 109 6.26 0.04 -12.78
CA VAL A 109 6.64 -1.02 -13.74
C VAL A 109 5.53 -1.38 -14.71
N TYR A 110 4.30 -0.93 -14.46
CA TYR A 110 3.14 -1.18 -15.31
C TYR A 110 2.78 0.03 -16.20
N ASN A 111 3.61 1.07 -16.21
CA ASN A 111 3.45 2.26 -17.07
C ASN A 111 2.14 3.01 -16.88
N ARG A 112 1.72 3.22 -15.62
CA ARG A 112 0.50 3.96 -15.31
C ARG A 112 0.75 5.41 -14.89
N THR A 113 1.99 5.83 -14.86
CA THR A 113 2.33 7.21 -14.46
C THR A 113 1.92 8.24 -15.50
#